data_70e0c989ddffe96b25ae82546a6c984f
#
_entry.id   70e0c989ddffe96b25ae82546a6c984f
#
_cell.length_a   1.000
_cell.length_b   1.000
_cell.length_c   1.000
_cell.angle_alpha   90.00
_cell.angle_beta   90.00
_cell.angle_gamma   90.00
#
_symmetry.space_group_name_H-M   'P 1'
#
loop_
_entity.id
_entity.type
_entity.pdbx_description
1 polymer ?
#
loop_
_entity_poly.entity_id
_entity_poly.type
_entity_poly.pdbx_seq_one_letter_code
_entity_poly.pdbx_strand_id
1 'polypeptide(L)'
;MTMRRILYAAFTALLVAGFFLTQFRIRPDERPIGKPEDLLGLAKRNDLNVIFVVVDTLRADRLGTYGYGRPTSPTIDHLAATGVRFANHLSQSSWTKTSMASIWTAMYPHRTGILRFDNAIPNAAVMPAEILHDDGFLTAGIWRNGWVATTFGFEQGFEVYHRPNIGAPLDGVRRESANPYATLAGSDLDATDGAIEFLRTNKQDRFFLYIHYMDAHQYQSDEQSAIFGTAYTDLYDNSILWTDRQIAMLLAALEKDGLREKTMLVIASDHGEAFLEHGNEGHAKDLHREVIRTPWIISFPFSLDQGIVIDAMSENVDIWPTILDLLGEPQIDGADGRSRLPEILSVAGVEGGGAPVSPPRPSYAEIDRTWGKADAEAEPLIAVSLPDRRFMRGFGARAGAKLYDTAADPLEKTDLLHEGPPIDVREYDDLIDAYRALPEPVWRKEVGKVELDDLQKGQLRAIGYAID
;
A
#
# COMPACT_ATOMS: atom_id res chain seq x y z
N MET A 1 -9.66 -46.28 -16.39
CA MET A 1 -9.28 -46.03 -14.96
C MET A 1 -10.08 -47.01 -14.12
N THR A 2 -9.46 -47.80 -13.26
CA THR A 2 -10.17 -48.73 -12.39
C THR A 2 -10.94 -47.97 -11.29
N MET A 3 -12.14 -48.47 -10.93
CA MET A 3 -13.00 -47.90 -9.90
C MET A 3 -12.25 -47.58 -8.57
N ARG A 4 -11.25 -48.38 -8.22
CA ARG A 4 -10.35 -48.13 -7.09
C ARG A 4 -9.56 -46.82 -7.23
N ARG A 5 -9.04 -46.49 -8.41
CA ARG A 5 -8.29 -45.22 -8.64
C ARG A 5 -9.18 -44.00 -8.55
N ILE A 6 -10.43 -44.09 -8.97
CA ILE A 6 -11.45 -43.02 -8.83
C ILE A 6 -11.78 -42.80 -7.36
N LEU A 7 -11.98 -43.87 -6.59
CA LEU A 7 -12.25 -43.80 -5.14
C LEU A 7 -11.06 -43.17 -4.37
N TYR A 8 -9.80 -43.56 -4.70
CA TYR A 8 -8.65 -42.92 -4.06
C TYR A 8 -8.51 -41.45 -4.41
N ALA A 9 -8.73 -41.07 -5.68
CA ALA A 9 -8.70 -39.67 -6.07
C ALA A 9 -9.79 -38.83 -5.39
N ALA A 10 -11.01 -39.38 -5.27
CA ALA A 10 -12.11 -38.73 -4.57
C ALA A 10 -11.84 -38.58 -3.07
N PHE A 11 -11.27 -39.62 -2.43
CA PHE A 11 -10.91 -39.58 -1.02
C PHE A 11 -9.76 -38.60 -0.74
N THR A 12 -8.73 -38.55 -1.61
CA THR A 12 -7.65 -37.56 -1.51
C THR A 12 -8.19 -36.14 -1.70
N ALA A 13 -9.08 -35.91 -2.66
CA ALA A 13 -9.72 -34.60 -2.88
C ALA A 13 -10.56 -34.18 -1.65
N LEU A 14 -11.28 -35.11 -1.02
CA LEU A 14 -12.04 -34.86 0.21
C LEU A 14 -11.13 -34.57 1.42
N LEU A 15 -9.98 -35.25 1.53
CA LEU A 15 -9.01 -34.97 2.58
C LEU A 15 -8.34 -33.61 2.38
N VAL A 16 -7.98 -33.26 1.15
CA VAL A 16 -7.43 -31.95 0.80
C VAL A 16 -8.48 -30.86 1.05
N ALA A 17 -9.71 -31.03 0.59
CA ALA A 17 -10.81 -30.09 0.87
C ALA A 17 -11.10 -29.96 2.38
N GLY A 18 -11.12 -31.09 3.12
CA GLY A 18 -11.27 -31.10 4.57
C GLY A 18 -10.12 -30.39 5.29
N PHE A 19 -8.88 -30.59 4.84
CA PHE A 19 -7.71 -29.87 5.35
C PHE A 19 -7.85 -28.36 5.12
N PHE A 20 -8.17 -27.94 3.90
CA PHE A 20 -8.42 -26.51 3.60
C PHE A 20 -9.57 -25.95 4.44
N LEU A 21 -10.69 -26.63 4.58
CA LEU A 21 -11.82 -26.19 5.40
C LEU A 21 -11.50 -26.09 6.90
N THR A 22 -10.52 -26.86 7.40
CA THR A 22 -10.10 -26.82 8.81
C THR A 22 -9.02 -25.76 9.07
N GLN A 23 -8.18 -25.47 8.07
CA GLN A 23 -7.14 -24.44 8.18
C GLN A 23 -7.68 -23.02 7.89
N PHE A 24 -8.64 -22.92 6.99
CA PHE A 24 -9.29 -21.66 6.64
C PHE A 24 -10.75 -21.72 7.18
N ARG A 25 -10.95 -21.30 8.42
CA ARG A 25 -12.30 -20.93 8.89
C ARG A 25 -12.67 -19.64 8.18
N ILE A 26 -13.19 -19.75 6.97
CA ILE A 26 -13.96 -18.67 6.35
C ILE A 26 -15.21 -18.56 7.23
N ARG A 27 -15.21 -17.61 8.17
CA ARG A 27 -16.46 -17.21 8.81
C ARG A 27 -17.33 -16.62 7.69
N PRO A 28 -18.62 -16.93 7.64
CA PRO A 28 -19.51 -16.23 6.73
C PRO A 28 -19.32 -14.72 6.93
N ASP A 29 -19.28 -13.97 5.85
CA ASP A 29 -19.29 -12.50 5.92
C ASP A 29 -20.66 -12.10 6.48
N GLU A 30 -20.67 -11.60 7.71
CA GLU A 30 -21.92 -11.25 8.43
C GLU A 30 -22.42 -9.84 8.05
N ARG A 31 -21.68 -9.11 7.22
CA ARG A 31 -22.12 -7.79 6.76
C ARG A 31 -23.42 -7.88 5.96
N PRO A 32 -24.31 -6.88 6.07
CA PRO A 32 -25.47 -6.80 5.21
C PRO A 32 -25.06 -6.76 3.74
N ILE A 33 -25.82 -7.39 2.88
CA ILE A 33 -25.64 -7.30 1.44
C ILE A 33 -26.11 -5.93 1.00
N GLY A 34 -25.19 -5.16 0.41
CA GLY A 34 -25.45 -3.84 -0.14
C GLY A 34 -25.42 -3.84 -1.66
N LYS A 35 -25.83 -2.71 -2.22
CA LYS A 35 -25.81 -2.44 -3.65
C LYS A 35 -24.81 -1.32 -3.97
N PRO A 36 -24.36 -1.19 -5.21
CA PRO A 36 -23.48 -0.09 -5.60
C PRO A 36 -24.04 1.30 -5.28
N GLU A 37 -25.35 1.50 -5.34
CA GLU A 37 -26.00 2.77 -5.00
C GLU A 37 -25.84 3.14 -3.52
N ASP A 38 -25.62 2.17 -2.63
CA ASP A 38 -25.42 2.41 -1.20
C ASP A 38 -24.10 3.16 -0.94
N LEU A 39 -23.15 3.15 -1.89
CA LEU A 39 -21.93 3.94 -1.83
C LEU A 39 -22.23 5.44 -1.70
N LEU A 40 -23.27 5.94 -2.39
CA LEU A 40 -23.72 7.32 -2.29
C LEU A 40 -24.31 7.69 -0.92
N GLY A 41 -24.70 6.66 -0.16
CA GLY A 41 -25.20 6.82 1.20
C GLY A 41 -24.11 6.99 2.25
N LEU A 42 -22.88 6.59 1.97
CA LEU A 42 -21.79 6.63 2.95
C LEU A 42 -21.49 8.06 3.43
N ALA A 43 -21.41 9.02 2.52
CA ALA A 43 -21.18 10.43 2.83
C ALA A 43 -22.24 11.08 3.74
N LYS A 44 -23.37 10.42 3.97
CA LYS A 44 -24.46 10.92 4.84
C LYS A 44 -24.43 10.26 6.23
N ARG A 45 -23.55 9.28 6.44
CA ARG A 45 -23.42 8.57 7.70
C ARG A 45 -22.47 9.33 8.63
N ASN A 46 -22.92 9.53 9.86
CA ASN A 46 -22.14 10.16 10.92
C ASN A 46 -21.57 9.13 11.93
N ASP A 47 -21.72 7.83 11.62
CA ASP A 47 -21.28 6.71 12.48
C ASP A 47 -20.20 5.85 11.81
N LEU A 48 -19.66 6.30 10.66
CA LEU A 48 -18.64 5.55 9.94
C LEU A 48 -17.28 5.68 10.60
N ASN A 49 -16.65 4.53 10.81
CA ASN A 49 -15.24 4.42 11.15
C ASN A 49 -14.42 4.16 9.87
N VAL A 50 -13.16 4.53 9.91
CA VAL A 50 -12.19 4.24 8.86
C VAL A 50 -11.01 3.49 9.46
N ILE A 51 -10.65 2.37 8.84
CA ILE A 51 -9.36 1.71 9.09
C ILE A 51 -8.56 1.74 7.78
N PHE A 52 -7.38 2.34 7.83
CA PHE A 52 -6.45 2.38 6.72
C PHE A 52 -5.24 1.48 7.04
N VAL A 53 -5.15 0.36 6.34
CA VAL A 53 -4.05 -0.60 6.47
C VAL A 53 -3.08 -0.41 5.32
N VAL A 54 -1.85 -0.07 5.64
CA VAL A 54 -0.72 -0.11 4.71
C VAL A 54 0.12 -1.34 5.04
N VAL A 55 0.34 -2.18 4.03
CA VAL A 55 1.28 -3.30 4.13
C VAL A 55 2.53 -2.93 3.36
N ASP A 56 3.62 -2.72 4.08
CA ASP A 56 4.92 -2.31 3.53
C ASP A 56 5.43 -3.35 2.51
N THR A 57 5.93 -2.86 1.38
CA THR A 57 6.47 -3.66 0.26
C THR A 57 5.50 -4.66 -0.40
N LEU A 58 4.17 -4.57 -0.19
CA LEU A 58 3.23 -5.55 -0.72
C LEU A 58 3.02 -5.38 -2.23
N ARG A 59 3.45 -6.39 -2.99
CA ARG A 59 3.25 -6.47 -4.43
C ARG A 59 1.83 -6.94 -4.77
N ALA A 60 1.18 -6.26 -5.71
CA ALA A 60 -0.13 -6.69 -6.21
C ALA A 60 -0.09 -8.09 -6.84
N ASP A 61 0.96 -8.40 -7.63
CA ASP A 61 1.10 -9.67 -8.34
C ASP A 61 1.40 -10.89 -7.44
N ARG A 62 1.43 -10.70 -6.11
CA ARG A 62 1.56 -11.77 -5.11
C ARG A 62 0.26 -12.06 -4.35
N LEU A 63 -0.85 -11.45 -4.76
CA LEU A 63 -2.18 -11.66 -4.17
C LEU A 63 -3.09 -12.43 -5.14
N GLY A 64 -3.90 -13.34 -4.60
CA GLY A 64 -4.82 -14.18 -5.38
C GLY A 64 -5.81 -13.35 -6.22
N THR A 65 -6.37 -12.28 -5.65
CA THR A 65 -7.29 -11.37 -6.36
C THR A 65 -6.65 -10.64 -7.56
N TYR A 66 -5.31 -10.59 -7.64
CA TYR A 66 -4.56 -10.08 -8.79
C TYR A 66 -3.99 -11.19 -9.70
N GLY A 67 -4.42 -12.45 -9.51
CA GLY A 67 -4.09 -13.59 -10.36
C GLY A 67 -2.91 -14.42 -9.88
N TYR A 68 -2.42 -14.24 -8.66
CA TYR A 68 -1.36 -15.08 -8.11
C TYR A 68 -1.84 -16.51 -7.83
N GLY A 69 -1.05 -17.51 -8.21
CA GLY A 69 -1.43 -18.92 -8.11
C GLY A 69 -1.30 -19.55 -6.74
N ARG A 70 -0.67 -18.87 -5.75
CA ARG A 70 -0.55 -19.34 -4.37
C ARG A 70 -1.59 -18.65 -3.48
N PRO A 71 -2.16 -19.32 -2.47
CA PRO A 71 -3.15 -18.73 -1.55
C PRO A 71 -2.46 -17.88 -0.46
N THR A 72 -1.78 -16.81 -0.86
CA THR A 72 -1.06 -15.91 0.04
C THR A 72 -1.96 -14.93 0.78
N SER A 73 -3.18 -14.69 0.26
CA SER A 73 -4.02 -13.55 0.68
C SER A 73 -5.52 -13.85 0.75
N PRO A 74 -5.96 -14.97 1.35
CA PRO A 74 -7.38 -15.36 1.31
C PRO A 74 -8.34 -14.34 1.92
N THR A 75 -7.91 -13.60 2.95
CA THR A 75 -8.71 -12.55 3.58
C THR A 75 -8.80 -11.32 2.68
N ILE A 76 -7.67 -10.85 2.16
CA ILE A 76 -7.61 -9.71 1.23
C ILE A 76 -8.38 -10.03 -0.06
N ASP A 77 -8.28 -11.25 -0.56
CA ASP A 77 -9.01 -11.71 -1.76
C ASP A 77 -10.53 -11.68 -1.54
N HIS A 78 -10.99 -12.10 -0.36
CA HIS A 78 -12.41 -12.02 0.01
C HIS A 78 -12.89 -10.55 0.09
N LEU A 79 -12.11 -9.66 0.71
CA LEU A 79 -12.46 -8.23 0.79
C LEU A 79 -12.53 -7.59 -0.60
N ALA A 80 -11.64 -7.96 -1.50
CA ALA A 80 -11.67 -7.51 -2.89
C ALA A 80 -12.87 -8.04 -3.67
N ALA A 81 -13.26 -9.30 -3.42
CA ALA A 81 -14.41 -9.94 -4.07
C ALA A 81 -15.76 -9.36 -3.61
N THR A 82 -15.81 -8.68 -2.47
CA THR A 82 -17.02 -8.10 -1.85
C THR A 82 -16.95 -6.57 -1.69
N GLY A 83 -15.94 -5.94 -2.27
CA GLY A 83 -15.68 -4.51 -2.20
C GLY A 83 -15.26 -3.93 -3.56
N VAL A 84 -14.31 -3.01 -3.54
CA VAL A 84 -13.69 -2.42 -4.73
C VAL A 84 -12.21 -2.77 -4.78
N ARG A 85 -11.72 -3.16 -5.95
CA ARG A 85 -10.30 -3.43 -6.23
C ARG A 85 -9.83 -2.64 -7.44
N PHE A 86 -8.69 -1.99 -7.32
CA PHE A 86 -8.03 -1.29 -8.42
C PHE A 86 -6.98 -2.21 -9.06
N ALA A 87 -7.21 -2.61 -10.32
CA ALA A 87 -6.39 -3.61 -11.01
C ALA A 87 -5.00 -3.10 -11.41
N ASN A 88 -4.91 -1.80 -11.73
CA ASN A 88 -3.69 -1.15 -12.20
C ASN A 88 -3.35 0.05 -11.32
N HIS A 89 -2.96 -0.24 -10.07
CA HIS A 89 -2.60 0.79 -9.08
C HIS A 89 -1.09 0.93 -8.97
N LEU A 90 -0.61 2.18 -8.92
CA LEU A 90 0.81 2.51 -8.94
C LEU A 90 1.19 3.40 -7.76
N SER A 91 2.30 3.06 -7.13
CA SER A 91 2.98 3.90 -6.15
C SER A 91 3.78 5.03 -6.82
N GLN A 92 3.93 6.14 -6.12
CA GLN A 92 4.70 7.29 -6.58
C GLN A 92 6.20 7.19 -6.28
N SER A 93 6.62 6.18 -5.55
CA SER A 93 8.04 5.89 -5.28
C SER A 93 8.22 4.44 -4.87
N SER A 94 9.43 3.93 -5.04
CA SER A 94 9.83 2.63 -4.50
C SER A 94 10.50 2.74 -3.11
N TRP A 95 10.30 3.83 -2.40
CA TRP A 95 10.83 4.05 -1.05
C TRP A 95 9.74 4.54 -0.12
N THR A 96 9.60 3.88 1.04
CA THR A 96 8.55 4.12 2.03
C THR A 96 8.31 5.59 2.32
N LYS A 97 9.33 6.33 2.70
CA LYS A 97 9.18 7.73 3.13
C LYS A 97 8.60 8.62 2.04
N THR A 98 9.13 8.53 0.82
CA THR A 98 8.65 9.30 -0.32
C THR A 98 7.24 8.89 -0.73
N SER A 99 6.98 7.59 -0.81
CA SER A 99 5.66 7.08 -1.15
C SER A 99 4.60 7.44 -0.11
N MET A 100 4.92 7.25 1.18
CA MET A 100 4.00 7.60 2.27
C MET A 100 3.74 9.11 2.34
N ALA A 101 4.74 9.95 2.08
CA ALA A 101 4.52 11.40 1.97
C ALA A 101 3.53 11.72 0.84
N SER A 102 3.64 11.02 -0.31
CA SER A 102 2.67 11.17 -1.41
C SER A 102 1.28 10.67 -1.04
N ILE A 103 1.16 9.54 -0.33
CA ILE A 103 -0.12 9.04 0.16
C ILE A 103 -0.77 10.08 1.07
N TRP A 104 -0.06 10.53 2.12
CA TRP A 104 -0.62 11.40 3.15
C TRP A 104 -0.93 12.82 2.66
N THR A 105 -0.19 13.35 1.71
CA THR A 105 -0.46 14.70 1.15
C THR A 105 -1.30 14.68 -0.12
N ALA A 106 -1.56 13.50 -0.69
CA ALA A 106 -2.14 13.32 -2.02
C ALA A 106 -1.38 14.08 -3.13
N MET A 107 -0.06 14.30 -2.94
CA MET A 107 0.79 15.05 -3.88
C MET A 107 1.94 14.21 -4.39
N TYR A 108 2.39 14.51 -5.61
CA TYR A 108 3.56 13.84 -6.20
C TYR A 108 4.87 14.14 -5.46
N PRO A 109 5.85 13.20 -5.50
CA PRO A 109 7.13 13.34 -4.80
C PRO A 109 7.87 14.64 -5.11
N HIS A 110 7.90 15.06 -6.38
CA HIS A 110 8.54 16.31 -6.79
C HIS A 110 7.97 17.53 -6.05
N ARG A 111 6.66 17.57 -5.89
CA ARG A 111 5.95 18.64 -5.20
C ARG A 111 6.15 18.59 -3.70
N THR A 112 6.06 17.41 -3.09
CA THR A 112 6.29 17.26 -1.64
C THR A 112 7.73 17.59 -1.26
N GLY A 113 8.69 17.22 -2.11
CA GLY A 113 10.13 17.34 -1.85
C GLY A 113 10.64 16.45 -0.72
N ILE A 114 9.87 15.46 -0.30
CA ILE A 114 10.30 14.47 0.66
C ILE A 114 11.00 13.33 -0.11
N LEU A 115 12.21 13.61 -0.55
CA LEU A 115 12.99 12.76 -1.45
C LEU A 115 14.26 12.19 -0.81
N ARG A 116 14.64 12.69 0.37
CA ARG A 116 15.88 12.31 1.05
C ARG A 116 15.62 11.91 2.49
N PHE A 117 16.57 11.15 3.07
CA PHE A 117 16.46 10.59 4.40
C PHE A 117 16.28 11.67 5.50
N ASP A 118 16.79 12.87 5.29
CA ASP A 118 16.75 13.98 6.22
C ASP A 118 15.54 14.93 6.03
N ASN A 119 14.69 14.71 5.01
CA ASN A 119 13.50 15.55 4.82
C ASN A 119 12.36 15.14 5.79
N ALA A 120 11.57 16.11 6.22
CA ALA A 120 10.37 15.90 7.03
C ALA A 120 9.18 16.68 6.47
N ILE A 121 7.97 16.13 6.62
CA ILE A 121 6.72 16.80 6.28
C ILE A 121 6.53 17.95 7.28
N PRO A 122 6.39 19.21 6.82
CA PRO A 122 6.20 20.33 7.74
C PRO A 122 4.76 20.39 8.26
N ASN A 123 4.57 20.97 9.44
CA ASN A 123 3.24 21.11 10.06
C ASN A 123 2.25 21.95 9.23
N ALA A 124 2.73 22.71 8.24
CA ALA A 124 1.88 23.47 7.35
C ALA A 124 1.27 22.60 6.21
N ALA A 125 1.70 21.35 6.06
CA ALA A 125 1.10 20.39 5.14
C ALA A 125 -0.16 19.81 5.78
N VAL A 126 -1.33 20.05 5.18
CA VAL A 126 -2.58 19.47 5.67
C VAL A 126 -2.65 17.98 5.30
N MET A 127 -2.88 17.14 6.31
CA MET A 127 -3.01 15.70 6.15
C MET A 127 -4.44 15.21 6.43
N PRO A 128 -4.86 14.08 5.83
CA PRO A 128 -6.20 13.51 6.03
C PRO A 128 -6.57 13.28 7.49
N ALA A 129 -5.59 12.93 8.33
CA ALA A 129 -5.83 12.72 9.76
C ALA A 129 -6.28 14.02 10.46
N GLU A 130 -5.78 15.18 10.01
CA GLU A 130 -6.22 16.48 10.55
C GLU A 130 -7.67 16.78 10.12
N ILE A 131 -8.00 16.53 8.85
CA ILE A 131 -9.37 16.72 8.33
C ILE A 131 -10.35 15.84 9.11
N LEU A 132 -10.03 14.58 9.34
CA LEU A 132 -10.88 13.65 10.07
C LEU A 132 -10.96 14.00 11.57
N HIS A 133 -9.85 14.44 12.17
CA HIS A 133 -9.85 14.91 13.55
C HIS A 133 -10.77 16.13 13.72
N ASP A 134 -10.70 17.10 12.80
CA ASP A 134 -11.54 18.30 12.83
C ASP A 134 -13.04 17.98 12.64
N ASP A 135 -13.37 16.86 11.96
CA ASP A 135 -14.74 16.33 11.85
C ASP A 135 -15.12 15.39 13.03
N GLY A 136 -14.32 15.34 14.06
CA GLY A 136 -14.61 14.66 15.32
C GLY A 136 -14.33 13.15 15.34
N PHE A 137 -13.48 12.65 14.45
CA PHE A 137 -12.95 11.30 14.60
C PHE A 137 -11.89 11.26 15.70
N LEU A 138 -11.91 10.23 16.52
CA LEU A 138 -10.77 9.84 17.35
C LEU A 138 -9.70 9.25 16.41
N THR A 139 -8.58 9.92 16.24
CA THR A 139 -7.54 9.56 15.29
C THR A 139 -6.39 8.80 15.93
N ALA A 140 -6.10 7.61 15.45
CA ALA A 140 -5.00 6.78 15.97
C ALA A 140 -4.15 6.19 14.83
N GLY A 141 -2.83 6.17 15.03
CA GLY A 141 -1.87 5.53 14.15
C GLY A 141 -1.01 4.52 14.90
N ILE A 142 -0.95 3.30 14.38
CA ILE A 142 -0.09 2.21 14.89
C ILE A 142 0.89 1.85 13.77
N TRP A 143 2.16 2.14 13.96
CA TRP A 143 3.16 2.04 12.92
C TRP A 143 4.41 1.28 13.36
N ARG A 144 5.08 0.64 12.41
CA ARG A 144 6.32 -0.11 12.66
C ARG A 144 7.52 0.39 11.88
N ASN A 145 7.33 0.92 10.67
CA ASN A 145 8.41 1.41 9.84
C ASN A 145 8.96 2.76 10.38
N GLY A 146 10.26 2.83 10.65
CA GLY A 146 10.91 4.03 11.17
C GLY A 146 10.83 5.26 10.24
N TRP A 147 10.57 5.05 8.93
CA TRP A 147 10.43 6.15 7.96
C TRP A 147 9.11 6.91 8.09
N VAL A 148 8.13 6.38 8.81
CA VAL A 148 6.88 7.08 9.13
C VAL A 148 6.83 7.53 10.59
N ALA A 149 7.98 7.66 11.25
CA ALA A 149 8.06 8.12 12.63
C ALA A 149 7.69 9.61 12.77
N THR A 150 7.39 10.02 14.01
CA THR A 150 7.11 11.41 14.41
C THR A 150 8.21 12.37 14.01
N THR A 151 9.48 11.93 14.05
CA THR A 151 10.64 12.73 13.59
C THR A 151 10.45 13.27 12.16
N PHE A 152 9.64 12.61 11.33
CA PHE A 152 9.41 12.97 9.95
C PHE A 152 8.05 13.63 9.69
N GLY A 153 7.29 13.96 10.73
CA GLY A 153 6.04 14.70 10.66
C GLY A 153 4.82 13.86 10.25
N PHE A 154 4.88 12.53 10.40
CA PHE A 154 3.76 11.65 10.03
C PHE A 154 2.68 11.55 11.11
N GLU A 155 2.91 12.09 12.31
CA GLU A 155 1.95 12.08 13.40
C GLU A 155 0.87 13.15 13.32
N GLN A 156 0.97 14.07 12.36
CA GLN A 156 0.07 15.22 12.23
C GLN A 156 -1.38 14.78 12.10
N GLY A 157 -2.26 15.34 12.94
CA GLY A 157 -3.68 15.03 13.00
C GLY A 157 -4.04 13.75 13.77
N PHE A 158 -3.05 13.02 14.32
CA PHE A 158 -3.31 11.86 15.17
C PHE A 158 -3.26 12.23 16.65
N GLU A 159 -4.31 11.89 17.40
CA GLU A 159 -4.31 12.00 18.87
C GLU A 159 -3.43 10.93 19.52
N VAL A 160 -3.36 9.74 18.90
CA VAL A 160 -2.50 8.64 19.32
C VAL A 160 -1.65 8.21 18.13
N TYR A 161 -0.34 8.32 18.22
CA TYR A 161 0.58 7.84 17.19
C TYR A 161 1.63 6.94 17.83
N HIS A 162 1.39 5.64 17.79
CA HIS A 162 2.08 4.66 18.62
C HIS A 162 2.89 3.66 17.79
N ARG A 163 4.13 3.43 18.24
CA ARG A 163 4.94 2.31 17.78
C ARG A 163 4.83 1.17 18.81
N PRO A 164 4.34 -0.02 18.43
CA PRO A 164 4.20 -1.13 19.37
C PRO A 164 5.53 -1.51 20.03
N ASN A 165 5.49 -1.79 21.32
CA ASN A 165 6.63 -2.36 22.03
C ASN A 165 6.85 -3.81 21.58
N ILE A 166 8.08 -4.29 21.79
CA ILE A 166 8.46 -5.66 21.43
C ILE A 166 7.67 -6.64 22.28
N GLY A 167 6.81 -7.43 21.66
CA GLY A 167 6.27 -8.65 22.23
C GLY A 167 7.31 -9.77 22.32
N ALA A 168 6.92 -10.92 22.85
CA ALA A 168 7.76 -12.10 22.83
C ALA A 168 8.15 -12.45 21.39
N PRO A 169 9.41 -12.85 21.13
CA PRO A 169 9.82 -13.26 19.80
C PRO A 169 8.87 -14.34 19.28
N LEU A 170 8.37 -14.16 18.05
CA LEU A 170 7.71 -15.25 17.36
C LEU A 170 8.74 -16.35 17.20
N ASP A 171 8.45 -17.55 17.72
CA ASP A 171 9.23 -18.77 17.46
C ASP A 171 8.96 -19.21 16.02
N GLY A 172 9.46 -18.46 15.06
CA GLY A 172 9.31 -18.70 13.64
C GLY A 172 10.60 -18.46 12.89
N VAL A 173 10.58 -18.70 11.60
CA VAL A 173 11.74 -18.54 10.72
C VAL A 173 12.19 -17.09 10.71
N ARG A 174 13.01 -16.72 11.68
CA ARG A 174 13.72 -15.44 11.66
C ARG A 174 14.95 -15.62 10.78
N ARG A 175 15.09 -14.75 9.79
CA ARG A 175 16.39 -14.52 9.20
C ARG A 175 17.30 -14.11 10.35
N GLU A 176 18.37 -14.87 10.62
CA GLU A 176 19.40 -14.44 11.56
C GLU A 176 20.02 -13.13 11.05
N SER A 177 19.41 -12.03 11.40
CA SER A 177 20.03 -10.74 11.21
C SER A 177 21.20 -10.66 12.19
N ALA A 178 22.40 -10.48 11.66
CA ALA A 178 23.59 -10.20 12.47
C ALA A 178 23.45 -8.83 13.21
N ASN A 179 22.33 -8.11 13.03
CA ASN A 179 22.08 -6.82 13.65
C ASN A 179 21.18 -7.00 14.89
N PRO A 180 21.71 -6.78 16.11
CA PRO A 180 20.94 -6.90 17.34
C PRO A 180 19.79 -5.90 17.46
N TYR A 181 19.76 -4.85 16.62
CA TYR A 181 18.69 -3.85 16.59
C TYR A 181 17.49 -4.25 15.71
N ALA A 182 17.63 -5.27 14.87
CA ALA A 182 16.53 -5.78 14.05
C ALA A 182 15.36 -6.33 14.88
N THR A 183 15.62 -6.70 16.13
CA THR A 183 14.61 -7.19 17.07
C THR A 183 13.80 -6.08 17.76
N LEU A 184 14.15 -4.81 17.54
CA LEU A 184 13.51 -3.68 18.24
C LEU A 184 12.17 -3.24 17.61
N ALA A 185 11.74 -3.82 16.50
CA ALA A 185 10.61 -3.32 15.74
C ALA A 185 9.24 -3.93 16.08
N GLY A 186 9.16 -4.99 16.92
CA GLY A 186 7.93 -5.77 17.13
C GLY A 186 7.54 -6.59 15.90
N SER A 187 6.28 -7.07 15.85
CA SER A 187 5.71 -7.84 14.74
C SER A 187 4.38 -7.23 14.29
N ASP A 188 3.84 -7.69 13.16
CA ASP A 188 2.48 -7.30 12.74
C ASP A 188 1.44 -7.79 13.74
N LEU A 189 1.72 -8.86 14.50
CA LEU A 189 0.89 -9.29 15.61
C LEU A 189 0.82 -8.23 16.71
N ASP A 190 1.95 -7.63 17.08
CA ASP A 190 1.97 -6.57 18.11
C ASP A 190 1.17 -5.34 17.65
N ALA A 191 1.24 -5.00 16.36
CA ALA A 191 0.42 -3.93 15.78
C ALA A 191 -1.08 -4.29 15.78
N THR A 192 -1.40 -5.54 15.46
CA THR A 192 -2.78 -6.07 15.49
C THR A 192 -3.35 -6.08 16.90
N ASP A 193 -2.59 -6.55 17.88
CA ASP A 193 -2.99 -6.56 19.29
C ASP A 193 -3.25 -5.13 19.80
N GLY A 194 -2.37 -4.18 19.44
CA GLY A 194 -2.58 -2.77 19.74
C GLY A 194 -3.85 -2.20 19.08
N ALA A 195 -4.11 -2.56 17.82
CA ALA A 195 -5.32 -2.17 17.10
C ALA A 195 -6.58 -2.76 17.75
N ILE A 196 -6.56 -4.04 18.12
CA ILE A 196 -7.69 -4.71 18.80
C ILE A 196 -7.96 -4.07 20.16
N GLU A 197 -6.93 -3.72 20.93
CA GLU A 197 -7.09 -3.03 22.20
C GLU A 197 -7.68 -1.62 22.01
N PHE A 198 -7.24 -0.89 20.99
CA PHE A 198 -7.82 0.41 20.60
C PHE A 198 -9.32 0.24 20.26
N LEU A 199 -9.70 -0.72 19.42
CA LEU A 199 -11.09 -0.98 19.06
C LEU A 199 -11.94 -1.32 20.30
N ARG A 200 -11.43 -2.18 21.18
CA ARG A 200 -12.12 -2.60 22.41
C ARG A 200 -12.40 -1.42 23.33
N THR A 201 -11.47 -0.51 23.44
CA THR A 201 -11.53 0.65 24.37
C THR A 201 -12.42 1.76 23.82
N ASN A 202 -12.37 1.99 22.49
CA ASN A 202 -12.99 3.16 21.85
C ASN A 202 -14.20 2.79 20.94
N LYS A 203 -14.86 1.64 21.18
CA LYS A 203 -15.94 1.15 20.33
C LYS A 203 -17.21 2.03 20.31
N GLN A 204 -17.30 3.03 21.14
CA GLN A 204 -18.40 4.00 21.17
C GLN A 204 -18.05 5.29 20.42
N ASP A 205 -16.80 5.47 20.08
CA ASP A 205 -16.31 6.65 19.36
C ASP A 205 -16.33 6.39 17.86
N ARG A 206 -16.49 7.46 17.09
CA ARG A 206 -16.22 7.47 15.66
C ARG A 206 -14.71 7.61 15.49
N PHE A 207 -14.05 6.66 14.84
CA PHE A 207 -12.59 6.64 14.80
C PHE A 207 -12.02 6.51 13.39
N PHE A 208 -10.82 7.06 13.23
CA PHE A 208 -9.90 6.77 12.16
C PHE A 208 -8.68 6.05 12.72
N LEU A 209 -8.42 4.83 12.25
CA LEU A 209 -7.28 4.02 12.68
C LEU A 209 -6.38 3.72 11.48
N TYR A 210 -5.17 4.20 11.53
CA TYR A 210 -4.10 3.83 10.61
C TYR A 210 -3.27 2.69 11.19
N ILE A 211 -2.97 1.66 10.38
CA ILE A 211 -2.11 0.55 10.74
C ILE A 211 -1.06 0.37 9.65
N HIS A 212 0.22 0.38 10.02
CA HIS A 212 1.33 0.13 9.11
C HIS A 212 1.98 -1.21 9.47
N TYR A 213 1.65 -2.26 8.70
CA TYR A 213 2.25 -3.58 8.79
C TYR A 213 3.58 -3.63 8.05
N MET A 214 4.54 -4.44 8.58
CA MET A 214 5.91 -4.45 8.09
C MET A 214 6.51 -5.86 7.98
N ASP A 215 5.82 -6.93 8.34
CA ASP A 215 6.40 -8.27 8.33
C ASP A 215 6.65 -8.78 6.91
N ALA A 216 5.92 -8.30 5.90
CA ALA A 216 6.21 -8.59 4.49
C ALA A 216 7.58 -8.03 4.06
N HIS A 217 7.92 -6.80 4.47
CA HIS A 217 9.23 -6.18 4.27
C HIS A 217 10.36 -6.95 4.97
N GLN A 218 10.08 -7.53 6.14
CA GLN A 218 11.06 -8.24 6.96
C GLN A 218 11.08 -9.75 6.71
N TYR A 219 10.24 -10.27 5.81
CA TYR A 219 10.06 -11.70 5.53
C TYR A 219 9.77 -12.52 6.79
N GLN A 220 9.00 -11.94 7.72
CA GLN A 220 8.62 -12.60 8.97
C GLN A 220 7.31 -13.37 8.81
N SER A 221 7.24 -14.56 9.40
CA SER A 221 6.05 -15.40 9.42
C SER A 221 6.09 -16.33 10.62
N ASP A 222 4.94 -16.88 10.99
CA ASP A 222 4.84 -17.98 11.95
C ASP A 222 4.91 -19.37 11.26
N GLU A 223 4.99 -20.43 12.05
CA GLU A 223 5.02 -21.80 11.52
C GLU A 223 3.77 -22.15 10.70
N GLN A 224 2.62 -21.56 11.01
CA GLN A 224 1.36 -21.84 10.30
C GLN A 224 1.26 -21.12 8.95
N SER A 225 2.03 -20.05 8.75
CA SER A 225 2.11 -19.31 7.50
C SER A 225 3.32 -19.71 6.65
N ALA A 226 4.32 -20.40 7.24
CA ALA A 226 5.54 -20.85 6.57
C ALA A 226 5.31 -22.11 5.73
N ILE A 227 4.36 -22.08 4.78
CA ILE A 227 3.88 -23.23 4.01
C ILE A 227 4.35 -23.30 2.56
N PHE A 228 4.94 -22.22 2.03
CA PHE A 228 5.30 -22.13 0.61
C PHE A 228 6.74 -22.59 0.33
N GLY A 229 7.60 -22.71 1.36
CA GLY A 229 9.00 -23.13 1.24
C GLY A 229 9.97 -22.14 1.86
N THR A 230 11.25 -22.27 1.50
CA THR A 230 12.39 -21.53 2.11
C THR A 230 13.22 -20.74 1.09
N ALA A 231 12.85 -20.77 -0.20
CA ALA A 231 13.47 -19.87 -1.17
C ALA A 231 13.11 -18.42 -0.85
N TYR A 232 13.91 -17.47 -1.31
CA TYR A 232 13.74 -16.05 -0.99
C TYR A 232 12.31 -15.53 -1.28
N THR A 233 11.77 -15.88 -2.46
CA THR A 233 10.40 -15.56 -2.84
C THR A 233 9.35 -16.34 -2.03
N ASP A 234 9.67 -17.54 -1.53
CA ASP A 234 8.78 -18.32 -0.67
C ASP A 234 8.67 -17.69 0.73
N LEU A 235 9.77 -17.15 1.27
CA LEU A 235 9.75 -16.42 2.54
C LEU A 235 8.87 -15.17 2.45
N TYR A 236 8.91 -14.48 1.33
CA TYR A 236 8.03 -13.34 1.07
C TYR A 236 6.56 -13.76 0.98
N ASP A 237 6.24 -14.84 0.26
CA ASP A 237 4.88 -15.38 0.18
C ASP A 237 4.36 -15.83 1.57
N ASN A 238 5.23 -16.45 2.39
CA ASN A 238 4.90 -16.82 3.77
C ASN A 238 4.56 -15.59 4.63
N SER A 239 5.31 -14.51 4.48
CA SER A 239 5.07 -13.28 5.23
C SER A 239 3.79 -12.55 4.78
N ILE A 240 3.43 -12.62 3.50
CA ILE A 240 2.13 -12.11 3.02
C ILE A 240 0.98 -12.90 3.66
N LEU A 241 1.05 -14.23 3.69
CA LEU A 241 0.03 -15.05 4.34
C LEU A 241 -0.07 -14.75 5.83
N TRP A 242 1.06 -14.52 6.48
CA TRP A 242 1.10 -14.10 7.89
C TRP A 242 0.39 -12.75 8.10
N THR A 243 0.69 -11.73 7.29
CA THR A 243 0.04 -10.41 7.38
C THR A 243 -1.45 -10.49 7.02
N ASP A 244 -1.85 -11.31 6.04
CA ASP A 244 -3.26 -11.58 5.72
C ASP A 244 -4.04 -12.14 6.93
N ARG A 245 -3.40 -13.01 7.72
CA ARG A 245 -3.98 -13.52 8.97
C ARG A 245 -4.10 -12.45 10.05
N GLN A 246 -3.19 -11.47 10.10
CA GLN A 246 -3.34 -10.33 11.01
C GLN A 246 -4.57 -9.49 10.63
N ILE A 247 -4.80 -9.27 9.34
CA ILE A 247 -6.02 -8.61 8.84
C ILE A 247 -7.27 -9.42 9.22
N ALA A 248 -7.23 -10.76 9.10
CA ALA A 248 -8.33 -11.61 9.52
C ALA A 248 -8.64 -11.50 11.02
N MET A 249 -7.62 -11.39 11.86
CA MET A 249 -7.78 -11.17 13.32
C MET A 249 -8.43 -9.82 13.62
N LEU A 250 -8.01 -8.77 12.91
CA LEU A 250 -8.60 -7.43 13.02
C LEU A 250 -10.09 -7.45 12.63
N LEU A 251 -10.44 -8.10 11.52
CA LEU A 251 -11.84 -8.27 11.08
C LEU A 251 -12.67 -9.02 12.11
N ALA A 252 -12.13 -10.11 12.68
CA ALA A 252 -12.83 -10.88 13.71
C ALA A 252 -13.09 -10.05 14.99
N ALA A 253 -12.19 -9.12 15.31
CA ALA A 253 -12.40 -8.18 16.43
C ALA A 253 -13.50 -7.17 16.11
N LEU A 254 -13.53 -6.62 14.89
CA LEU A 254 -14.60 -5.71 14.44
C LEU A 254 -15.97 -6.38 14.47
N GLU A 255 -16.08 -7.63 14.01
CA GLU A 255 -17.31 -8.41 14.06
C GLU A 255 -17.76 -8.66 15.51
N LYS A 256 -16.84 -9.12 16.36
CA LYS A 256 -17.11 -9.42 17.77
C LYS A 256 -17.64 -8.20 18.53
N ASP A 257 -17.14 -7.01 18.24
CA ASP A 257 -17.50 -5.77 18.92
C ASP A 257 -18.64 -5.00 18.21
N GLY A 258 -19.24 -5.56 17.13
CA GLY A 258 -20.34 -4.96 16.37
C GLY A 258 -19.93 -3.70 15.59
N LEU A 259 -18.66 -3.60 15.25
CA LEU A 259 -18.08 -2.45 14.54
C LEU A 259 -18.01 -2.68 13.02
N ARG A 260 -18.11 -3.93 12.55
CA ARG A 260 -17.87 -4.26 11.14
C ARG A 260 -18.84 -3.54 10.19
N GLU A 261 -20.11 -3.41 10.57
CA GLU A 261 -21.17 -2.71 9.81
C GLU A 261 -21.08 -1.18 9.87
N LYS A 262 -20.09 -0.66 10.59
CA LYS A 262 -19.81 0.77 10.71
C LYS A 262 -18.40 1.13 10.20
N THR A 263 -17.63 0.17 9.72
CA THR A 263 -16.22 0.37 9.40
C THR A 263 -15.95 0.17 7.92
N MET A 264 -15.42 1.20 7.28
CA MET A 264 -14.76 1.13 5.99
C MET A 264 -13.30 0.72 6.22
N LEU A 265 -12.86 -0.35 5.55
CA LEU A 265 -11.48 -0.83 5.59
C LEU A 265 -10.82 -0.60 4.24
N VAL A 266 -9.70 0.11 4.25
CA VAL A 266 -8.88 0.36 3.06
C VAL A 266 -7.56 -0.36 3.22
N ILE A 267 -7.19 -1.15 2.23
CA ILE A 267 -5.90 -1.87 2.17
C ILE A 267 -5.11 -1.32 1.00
N ALA A 268 -3.90 -0.88 1.27
CA ALA A 268 -2.95 -0.40 0.27
C ALA A 268 -1.52 -0.83 0.61
N SER A 269 -0.60 -0.55 -0.28
CA SER A 269 0.83 -0.65 -0.02
C SER A 269 1.52 0.62 -0.47
N ASP A 270 2.59 0.95 0.22
CA ASP A 270 3.43 2.09 -0.14
C ASP A 270 4.27 1.82 -1.40
N HIS A 271 4.87 0.64 -1.54
CA HIS A 271 5.61 0.17 -2.72
C HIS A 271 5.70 -1.36 -2.73
N GLY A 272 6.36 -1.91 -3.73
CA GLY A 272 6.64 -3.34 -3.86
C GLY A 272 8.08 -3.71 -3.50
N GLU A 273 8.51 -4.90 -3.94
CA GLU A 273 9.79 -5.53 -3.63
C GLU A 273 10.36 -6.25 -4.86
N ALA A 274 11.64 -6.07 -5.16
CA ALA A 274 12.31 -6.73 -6.27
C ALA A 274 13.07 -7.98 -5.82
N PHE A 275 12.97 -9.02 -6.63
CA PHE A 275 13.67 -10.31 -6.47
C PHE A 275 14.62 -10.58 -7.63
N LEU A 276 15.41 -9.58 -8.01
CA LEU A 276 16.39 -9.59 -9.11
C LEU A 276 15.77 -9.60 -10.51
N GLU A 277 14.48 -9.28 -10.68
CA GLU A 277 13.83 -9.25 -12.00
C GLU A 277 14.54 -8.30 -12.97
N HIS A 278 15.03 -7.13 -12.48
CA HIS A 278 15.84 -6.16 -13.23
C HIS A 278 17.23 -5.98 -12.61
N GLY A 279 17.78 -7.03 -11.96
CA GLY A 279 19.11 -7.03 -11.38
C GLY A 279 19.24 -6.34 -10.03
N ASN A 280 18.16 -5.76 -9.49
CA ASN A 280 18.10 -5.21 -8.15
C ASN A 280 17.36 -6.15 -7.20
N GLU A 281 17.84 -6.27 -5.98
CA GLU A 281 17.17 -6.91 -4.86
C GLU A 281 16.65 -5.83 -3.92
N GLY A 282 15.43 -6.01 -3.39
CA GLY A 282 14.82 -5.04 -2.49
C GLY A 282 14.16 -3.88 -3.24
N HIS A 283 14.13 -2.71 -2.63
CA HIS A 283 13.45 -1.52 -3.13
C HIS A 283 14.33 -0.27 -3.00
N ALA A 284 13.78 0.93 -3.23
CA ALA A 284 14.48 2.23 -3.13
C ALA A 284 15.70 2.37 -4.07
N LYS A 285 15.71 1.68 -5.23
CA LYS A 285 16.82 1.68 -6.19
C LYS A 285 16.40 2.03 -7.61
N ASP A 286 15.19 1.62 -8.00
CA ASP A 286 14.60 1.86 -9.33
C ASP A 286 13.07 2.00 -9.25
N LEU A 287 12.40 2.07 -10.41
CA LEU A 287 10.97 2.29 -10.54
C LEU A 287 10.31 1.29 -11.50
N HIS A 288 10.86 0.06 -11.62
CA HIS A 288 10.22 -0.99 -12.39
C HIS A 288 8.92 -1.47 -11.72
N ARG A 289 8.12 -2.19 -12.48
CA ARG A 289 6.79 -2.61 -12.08
C ARG A 289 6.73 -3.33 -10.72
N GLU A 290 7.67 -4.23 -10.45
CA GLU A 290 7.72 -5.03 -9.23
C GLU A 290 7.84 -4.20 -7.95
N VAL A 291 8.38 -2.96 -8.06
CA VAL A 291 8.57 -2.06 -6.91
C VAL A 291 7.54 -0.94 -6.84
N ILE A 292 6.71 -0.72 -7.89
CA ILE A 292 5.70 0.34 -7.85
C ILE A 292 4.27 -0.11 -8.14
N ARG A 293 4.03 -1.36 -8.60
CA ARG A 293 2.67 -1.88 -8.75
C ARG A 293 2.18 -2.50 -7.46
N THR A 294 1.32 -1.78 -6.77
CA THR A 294 0.82 -2.10 -5.43
C THR A 294 -0.68 -2.44 -5.47
N PRO A 295 -1.22 -3.16 -4.48
CA PRO A 295 -2.66 -3.34 -4.33
C PRO A 295 -3.32 -2.09 -3.76
N TRP A 296 -4.58 -1.87 -4.17
CA TRP A 296 -5.51 -0.98 -3.49
C TRP A 296 -6.90 -1.58 -3.49
N ILE A 297 -7.47 -1.76 -2.29
CA ILE A 297 -8.76 -2.42 -2.06
C ILE A 297 -9.55 -1.60 -1.04
N ILE A 298 -10.85 -1.42 -1.28
CA ILE A 298 -11.78 -0.76 -0.35
C ILE A 298 -12.90 -1.75 -0.01
N SER A 299 -13.08 -2.01 1.27
CA SER A 299 -14.14 -2.84 1.81
C SER A 299 -15.09 -1.97 2.64
N PHE A 300 -16.39 -2.09 2.37
CA PHE A 300 -17.42 -1.24 2.95
C PHE A 300 -18.05 -1.86 4.19
N PRO A 301 -18.87 -1.09 4.95
CA PRO A 301 -19.71 -1.59 6.03
C PRO A 301 -20.74 -2.65 5.58
N PHE A 302 -20.92 -2.80 4.30
CA PHE A 302 -21.74 -3.82 3.64
C PHE A 302 -20.90 -4.62 2.64
N SER A 303 -21.38 -5.78 2.28
CA SER A 303 -20.78 -6.66 1.27
C SER A 303 -21.48 -6.44 -0.07
N LEU A 304 -20.74 -6.23 -1.14
CA LEU A 304 -21.29 -6.25 -2.50
C LEU A 304 -21.45 -7.71 -2.95
N ASP A 305 -22.54 -8.05 -3.59
CA ASP A 305 -22.76 -9.39 -4.18
C ASP A 305 -21.68 -9.77 -5.17
N GLN A 306 -21.18 -8.78 -5.91
CA GLN A 306 -20.04 -8.88 -6.80
C GLN A 306 -19.14 -7.66 -6.59
N GLY A 307 -17.85 -7.92 -6.33
CA GLY A 307 -16.86 -6.85 -6.20
C GLY A 307 -16.71 -6.06 -7.49
N ILE A 308 -16.42 -4.77 -7.34
CA ILE A 308 -16.18 -3.83 -8.43
C ILE A 308 -14.68 -3.82 -8.75
N VAL A 309 -14.32 -4.03 -10.01
CA VAL A 309 -12.93 -3.98 -10.47
C VAL A 309 -12.74 -2.73 -11.33
N ILE A 310 -11.80 -1.89 -10.92
CA ILE A 310 -11.41 -0.68 -11.65
C ILE A 310 -10.14 -1.00 -12.45
N ASP A 311 -10.29 -1.14 -13.77
CA ASP A 311 -9.17 -1.47 -14.67
C ASP A 311 -8.33 -0.25 -15.05
N ALA A 312 -8.90 0.94 -14.99
CA ALA A 312 -8.16 2.16 -15.26
C ALA A 312 -7.02 2.38 -14.25
N MET A 313 -5.93 2.93 -14.75
CA MET A 313 -4.75 3.23 -13.94
C MET A 313 -5.10 4.22 -12.82
N SER A 314 -4.70 3.89 -11.61
CA SER A 314 -4.85 4.67 -10.38
C SER A 314 -3.52 4.80 -9.65
N GLU A 315 -3.45 5.70 -8.70
CA GLU A 315 -2.21 6.08 -8.04
C GLU A 315 -2.40 6.18 -6.52
N ASN A 316 -1.32 5.99 -5.74
CA ASN A 316 -1.36 6.18 -4.29
C ASN A 316 -1.88 7.59 -3.89
N VAL A 317 -1.61 8.62 -4.69
CA VAL A 317 -2.16 9.97 -4.46
C VAL A 317 -3.68 10.05 -4.60
N ASP A 318 -4.34 9.09 -5.26
CA ASP A 318 -5.81 9.04 -5.41
C ASP A 318 -6.51 8.46 -4.18
N ILE A 319 -5.78 7.81 -3.26
CA ILE A 319 -6.35 7.08 -2.11
C ILE A 319 -7.16 8.02 -1.23
N TRP A 320 -6.54 9.05 -0.68
CA TRP A 320 -7.21 9.95 0.24
C TRP A 320 -8.30 10.83 -0.41
N PRO A 321 -8.11 11.38 -1.61
CA PRO A 321 -9.21 12.04 -2.31
C PRO A 321 -10.45 11.14 -2.48
N THR A 322 -10.26 9.83 -2.70
CA THR A 322 -11.36 8.87 -2.81
C THR A 322 -12.02 8.57 -1.47
N ILE A 323 -11.21 8.37 -0.41
CA ILE A 323 -11.73 8.11 0.93
C ILE A 323 -12.53 9.32 1.45
N LEU A 324 -11.97 10.52 1.32
CA LEU A 324 -12.63 11.75 1.75
C LEU A 324 -13.94 11.99 0.99
N ASP A 325 -13.98 11.71 -0.32
CA ASP A 325 -15.20 11.82 -1.12
C ASP A 325 -16.27 10.79 -0.68
N LEU A 326 -15.87 9.55 -0.37
CA LEU A 326 -16.76 8.51 0.18
C LEU A 326 -17.34 8.92 1.56
N LEU A 327 -16.59 9.68 2.33
CA LEU A 327 -17.00 10.17 3.66
C LEU A 327 -17.80 11.49 3.57
N GLY A 328 -17.75 12.18 2.42
CA GLY A 328 -18.32 13.53 2.27
C GLY A 328 -17.47 14.62 2.91
N GLU A 329 -16.20 14.36 3.16
CA GLU A 329 -15.25 15.26 3.79
C GLU A 329 -14.58 16.21 2.77
N PRO A 330 -14.08 17.37 3.24
CA PRO A 330 -13.32 18.29 2.39
C PRO A 330 -12.09 17.61 1.75
N GLN A 331 -11.82 17.99 0.51
CA GLN A 331 -10.63 17.52 -0.21
C GLN A 331 -9.37 18.26 0.26
N ILE A 332 -8.21 17.63 0.07
CA ILE A 332 -6.90 18.24 0.36
C ILE A 332 -6.61 19.31 -0.70
N ASP A 333 -6.38 20.52 -0.27
CA ASP A 333 -6.10 21.65 -1.17
C ASP A 333 -4.81 21.42 -1.98
N GLY A 334 -4.93 21.59 -3.29
CA GLY A 334 -3.80 21.46 -4.20
C GLY A 334 -3.31 20.03 -4.40
N ALA A 335 -4.09 19.02 -4.02
CA ALA A 335 -3.77 17.63 -4.29
C ALA A 335 -3.55 17.36 -5.78
N ASP A 336 -2.61 16.47 -6.10
CA ASP A 336 -2.45 15.90 -7.45
C ASP A 336 -3.39 14.72 -7.67
N GLY A 337 -3.66 14.00 -6.58
CA GLY A 337 -4.64 12.93 -6.54
C GLY A 337 -6.05 13.40 -6.81
N ARG A 338 -6.89 12.48 -7.26
CA ARG A 338 -8.32 12.73 -7.52
C ARG A 338 -9.17 11.61 -6.97
N SER A 339 -10.40 11.94 -6.58
CA SER A 339 -11.37 10.91 -6.21
C SER A 339 -11.66 9.97 -7.38
N ARG A 340 -11.66 8.68 -7.09
CA ARG A 340 -12.04 7.61 -8.02
C ARG A 340 -13.50 7.17 -7.81
N LEU A 341 -14.23 7.80 -6.88
CA LEU A 341 -15.64 7.49 -6.64
C LEU A 341 -16.50 7.61 -7.89
N PRO A 342 -16.39 8.67 -8.75
CA PRO A 342 -17.14 8.75 -9.99
C PRO A 342 -16.90 7.56 -10.92
N GLU A 343 -15.66 7.03 -10.97
CA GLU A 343 -15.31 5.89 -11.79
C GLU A 343 -15.85 4.58 -11.19
N ILE A 344 -15.77 4.42 -9.86
CA ILE A 344 -16.36 3.27 -9.14
C ILE A 344 -17.85 3.20 -9.45
N LEU A 345 -18.59 4.31 -9.31
CA LEU A 345 -20.03 4.38 -9.59
C LEU A 345 -20.35 4.09 -11.06
N SER A 346 -19.54 4.63 -11.98
CA SER A 346 -19.69 4.40 -13.42
C SER A 346 -19.52 2.93 -13.78
N VAL A 347 -18.45 2.28 -13.30
CA VAL A 347 -18.19 0.85 -13.54
C VAL A 347 -19.29 -0.03 -12.92
N ALA A 348 -19.82 0.39 -11.78
CA ALA A 348 -20.92 -0.27 -11.09
C ALA A 348 -22.29 -0.03 -11.73
N GLY A 349 -22.40 0.83 -12.76
CA GLY A 349 -23.65 1.13 -13.46
C GLY A 349 -24.64 2.00 -12.67
N VAL A 350 -24.14 2.78 -11.71
CA VAL A 350 -24.98 3.68 -10.88
C VAL A 350 -25.31 4.94 -11.68
N GLU A 351 -26.58 5.10 -12.06
CA GLU A 351 -27.05 6.29 -12.77
C GLU A 351 -27.02 7.55 -11.87
N GLY A 352 -26.52 8.66 -12.43
CA GLY A 352 -26.43 9.93 -11.70
C GLY A 352 -25.35 9.97 -10.63
N GLY A 353 -24.42 9.03 -10.66
CA GLY A 353 -23.37 8.78 -9.67
C GLY A 353 -22.26 9.81 -9.60
N GLY A 354 -22.52 11.11 -9.86
CA GLY A 354 -21.55 12.15 -9.57
C GLY A 354 -20.92 12.84 -10.79
N ALA A 355 -19.72 13.40 -10.61
CA ALA A 355 -18.97 14.10 -11.63
C ALA A 355 -18.60 13.18 -12.81
N PRO A 356 -18.41 13.71 -14.02
CA PRO A 356 -17.94 12.91 -15.16
C PRO A 356 -16.63 12.20 -14.82
N VAL A 357 -16.50 10.94 -15.29
CA VAL A 357 -15.25 10.20 -15.18
C VAL A 357 -14.15 10.99 -15.89
N SER A 358 -13.09 11.33 -15.15
CA SER A 358 -11.97 12.06 -15.70
C SER A 358 -11.22 11.23 -16.73
N PRO A 359 -10.69 11.83 -17.80
CA PRO A 359 -9.89 11.11 -18.78
C PRO A 359 -8.64 10.48 -18.13
N PRO A 360 -8.09 9.42 -18.74
CA PRO A 360 -6.79 8.89 -18.34
C PRO A 360 -5.73 9.99 -18.29
N ARG A 361 -4.88 9.95 -17.29
CA ARG A 361 -3.73 10.86 -17.15
C ARG A 361 -2.46 10.05 -16.98
N PRO A 362 -1.29 10.62 -17.32
CA PRO A 362 -0.02 10.00 -16.96
C PRO A 362 0.10 9.81 -15.44
N SER A 363 0.70 8.71 -15.02
CA SER A 363 1.12 8.49 -13.63
C SER A 363 2.61 8.74 -13.50
N TYR A 364 3.01 9.36 -12.40
CA TYR A 364 4.41 9.69 -12.15
C TYR A 364 4.92 9.02 -10.89
N ALA A 365 6.14 8.47 -10.98
CA ALA A 365 6.89 8.01 -9.82
C ALA A 365 8.30 8.61 -9.85
N GLU A 366 8.85 8.88 -8.66
CA GLU A 366 10.18 9.48 -8.52
C GLU A 366 10.93 8.89 -7.34
N ILE A 367 12.24 8.72 -7.51
CA ILE A 367 13.16 8.39 -6.45
C ILE A 367 14.49 9.12 -6.66
N ASP A 368 15.06 9.70 -5.61
CA ASP A 368 16.47 10.09 -5.60
C ASP A 368 17.32 8.86 -5.27
N ARG A 369 18.12 8.39 -6.23
CA ARG A 369 18.96 7.19 -6.05
C ARG A 369 20.13 7.39 -5.08
N THR A 370 20.28 8.60 -4.56
CA THR A 370 21.25 8.96 -3.51
C THR A 370 20.58 9.36 -2.19
N TRP A 371 19.29 9.05 -2.03
CA TRP A 371 18.44 9.48 -0.90
C TRP A 371 19.04 9.23 0.50
N GLY A 372 19.84 8.16 0.67
CA GLY A 372 20.46 7.78 1.94
C GLY A 372 21.82 8.42 2.22
N LYS A 373 22.34 9.27 1.32
CA LYS A 373 23.68 9.88 1.42
C LYS A 373 23.58 11.38 1.67
N ALA A 374 24.06 11.85 2.82
CA ALA A 374 23.90 13.25 3.25
C ALA A 374 24.50 14.25 2.25
N ASP A 375 25.72 14.00 1.79
CA ASP A 375 26.51 14.95 0.99
C ASP A 375 26.53 14.61 -0.51
N ALA A 376 25.76 13.60 -0.96
CA ALA A 376 25.72 13.25 -2.36
C ALA A 376 24.85 14.22 -3.15
N GLU A 377 25.27 14.55 -4.36
CA GLU A 377 24.44 15.23 -5.34
C GLU A 377 23.23 14.34 -5.69
N ALA A 378 22.05 14.96 -5.83
CA ALA A 378 20.83 14.22 -6.15
C ALA A 378 20.92 13.54 -7.53
N GLU A 379 20.50 12.29 -7.60
CA GLU A 379 20.41 11.51 -8.84
C GLU A 379 18.96 11.00 -9.07
N PRO A 380 18.03 11.89 -9.40
CA PRO A 380 16.64 11.51 -9.60
C PRO A 380 16.49 10.46 -10.71
N LEU A 381 15.60 9.52 -10.48
CA LEU A 381 14.99 8.68 -11.51
C LEU A 381 13.50 8.99 -11.49
N ILE A 382 12.96 9.35 -12.65
CA ILE A 382 11.53 9.68 -12.81
C ILE A 382 10.94 8.70 -13.81
N ALA A 383 9.81 8.10 -13.47
CA ALA A 383 9.02 7.27 -14.36
C ALA A 383 7.71 7.96 -14.70
N VAL A 384 7.34 7.92 -15.97
CA VAL A 384 5.99 8.24 -16.46
C VAL A 384 5.35 6.98 -17.01
N SER A 385 4.15 6.68 -16.50
CA SER A 385 3.36 5.53 -16.94
C SER A 385 2.12 6.01 -17.69
N LEU A 386 1.93 5.48 -18.88
CA LEU A 386 0.72 5.57 -19.70
C LEU A 386 0.02 4.20 -19.69
N PRO A 387 -1.19 4.07 -20.20
CA PRO A 387 -1.93 2.80 -20.16
C PRO A 387 -1.18 1.59 -20.73
N ASP A 388 -0.33 1.80 -21.74
CA ASP A 388 0.40 0.77 -22.47
C ASP A 388 1.91 1.00 -22.54
N ARG A 389 2.42 2.05 -21.92
CA ARG A 389 3.85 2.42 -21.95
C ARG A 389 4.35 2.84 -20.59
N ARG A 390 5.60 2.52 -20.32
CA ARG A 390 6.36 3.12 -19.22
C ARG A 390 7.69 3.63 -19.71
N PHE A 391 7.94 4.90 -19.45
CA PHE A 391 9.19 5.55 -19.73
C PHE A 391 9.88 5.96 -18.42
N MET A 392 11.17 5.69 -18.30
CA MET A 392 11.98 6.08 -17.16
C MET A 392 13.15 6.93 -17.61
N ARG A 393 13.37 8.05 -16.94
CA ARG A 393 14.50 8.97 -17.19
C ARG A 393 15.31 9.14 -15.92
N GLY A 394 16.57 8.77 -15.96
CA GLY A 394 17.58 9.06 -14.94
C GLY A 394 18.31 10.36 -15.20
N PHE A 395 18.66 11.05 -14.14
CA PHE A 395 19.44 12.30 -14.16
C PHE A 395 20.74 12.13 -13.34
N GLY A 396 21.66 13.11 -13.47
CA GLY A 396 22.94 13.09 -12.78
C GLY A 396 23.94 12.08 -13.36
N ALA A 397 24.78 11.49 -12.52
CA ALA A 397 25.84 10.56 -12.95
C ALA A 397 25.28 9.26 -13.56
N ARG A 398 24.05 8.88 -13.20
CA ARG A 398 23.33 7.74 -13.77
C ARG A 398 22.24 8.16 -14.76
N ALA A 399 22.53 9.21 -15.56
CA ALA A 399 21.63 9.63 -16.62
C ALA A 399 21.41 8.53 -17.65
N GLY A 400 20.20 8.46 -18.21
CA GLY A 400 19.80 7.46 -19.18
C GLY A 400 18.29 7.37 -19.27
N ALA A 401 17.81 6.63 -20.25
CA ALA A 401 16.39 6.40 -20.42
C ALA A 401 16.09 4.93 -20.73
N LYS A 402 14.90 4.49 -20.37
CA LYS A 402 14.32 3.19 -20.72
C LYS A 402 12.86 3.37 -21.13
N LEU A 403 12.40 2.57 -22.07
CA LEU A 403 11.02 2.57 -22.52
C LEU A 403 10.52 1.13 -22.66
N TYR A 404 9.36 0.87 -22.10
CA TYR A 404 8.72 -0.45 -22.12
C TYR A 404 7.32 -0.38 -22.71
N ASP A 405 6.96 -1.44 -23.46
CA ASP A 405 5.58 -1.73 -23.86
C ASP A 405 4.92 -2.56 -22.76
N THR A 406 4.21 -1.91 -21.84
CA THR A 406 3.63 -2.59 -20.68
C THR A 406 2.40 -3.46 -21.03
N ALA A 407 1.82 -3.30 -22.22
CA ALA A 407 0.75 -4.14 -22.72
C ALA A 407 1.28 -5.45 -23.30
N ALA A 408 2.33 -5.40 -24.13
CA ALA A 408 2.94 -6.57 -24.75
C ALA A 408 3.97 -7.26 -23.84
N ASP A 409 4.68 -6.49 -23.04
CA ASP A 409 5.70 -6.95 -22.08
C ASP A 409 5.37 -6.42 -20.66
N PRO A 410 4.39 -6.99 -19.99
CA PRO A 410 3.98 -6.55 -18.66
C PRO A 410 5.03 -6.77 -17.58
N LEU A 411 6.11 -7.48 -17.86
CA LEU A 411 7.24 -7.69 -16.95
C LEU A 411 8.43 -6.75 -17.22
N GLU A 412 8.32 -5.85 -18.20
CA GLU A 412 9.32 -4.82 -18.53
C GLU A 412 10.72 -5.38 -18.83
N LYS A 413 10.79 -6.55 -19.48
CA LYS A 413 12.05 -7.25 -19.78
C LYS A 413 12.77 -6.70 -20.99
N THR A 414 12.04 -6.09 -21.94
CA THR A 414 12.55 -5.60 -23.21
C THR A 414 12.56 -4.07 -23.24
N ASP A 415 13.74 -3.48 -23.09
CA ASP A 415 13.93 -2.03 -23.24
C ASP A 415 13.91 -1.65 -24.73
N LEU A 416 12.83 -1.03 -25.17
CA LEU A 416 12.60 -0.65 -26.56
C LEU A 416 13.62 0.37 -27.10
N LEU A 417 14.36 1.07 -26.23
CA LEU A 417 15.39 2.01 -26.64
C LEU A 417 16.72 1.31 -26.97
N HIS A 418 16.91 0.07 -26.49
CA HIS A 418 18.08 -0.74 -26.78
C HIS A 418 17.85 -1.76 -27.89
N GLU A 419 16.60 -2.18 -28.09
CA GLU A 419 16.21 -3.22 -29.03
C GLU A 419 15.30 -2.65 -30.12
N GLY A 420 15.81 -2.44 -31.32
CA GLY A 420 15.03 -2.00 -32.47
C GLY A 420 15.49 -0.68 -33.10
N PRO A 421 14.65 -0.10 -33.99
CA PRO A 421 14.94 1.20 -34.59
C PRO A 421 14.83 2.33 -33.53
N PRO A 422 15.52 3.45 -33.74
CA PRO A 422 15.42 4.60 -32.86
C PRO A 422 13.96 5.04 -32.66
N ILE A 423 13.54 5.17 -31.40
CA ILE A 423 12.22 5.67 -31.02
C ILE A 423 12.34 7.13 -30.59
N ASP A 424 11.43 7.96 -31.05
CA ASP A 424 11.31 9.34 -30.59
C ASP A 424 10.69 9.38 -29.18
N VAL A 425 11.45 9.88 -28.23
CA VAL A 425 11.04 9.95 -26.82
C VAL A 425 10.64 11.34 -26.36
N ARG A 426 10.58 12.32 -27.28
CA ARG A 426 10.29 13.72 -26.93
C ARG A 426 8.96 13.88 -26.19
N GLU A 427 7.93 13.14 -26.56
CA GLU A 427 6.64 13.16 -25.87
C GLU A 427 6.78 12.80 -24.37
N TYR A 428 7.58 11.79 -24.06
CA TYR A 428 7.82 11.36 -22.67
C TYR A 428 8.70 12.36 -21.91
N ASP A 429 9.69 12.95 -22.59
CA ASP A 429 10.52 14.00 -22.01
C ASP A 429 9.70 15.24 -21.69
N ASP A 430 8.78 15.65 -22.59
CA ASP A 430 7.84 16.75 -22.37
C ASP A 430 6.92 16.48 -21.15
N LEU A 431 6.47 15.23 -20.96
CA LEU A 431 5.68 14.85 -19.79
C LEU A 431 6.50 14.93 -18.49
N ILE A 432 7.76 14.51 -18.52
CA ILE A 432 8.66 14.63 -17.35
C ILE A 432 8.96 16.11 -17.05
N ASP A 433 9.18 16.94 -18.06
CA ASP A 433 9.41 18.37 -17.87
C ASP A 433 8.15 19.06 -17.33
N ALA A 434 6.97 18.70 -17.80
CA ALA A 434 5.69 19.18 -17.25
C ALA A 434 5.51 18.76 -15.79
N TYR A 435 5.84 17.50 -15.43
CA TYR A 435 5.83 17.01 -14.06
C TYR A 435 6.76 17.84 -13.16
N ARG A 436 8.00 18.10 -13.60
CA ARG A 436 8.98 18.89 -12.87
C ARG A 436 8.63 20.37 -12.77
N ALA A 437 7.79 20.85 -13.67
CA ALA A 437 7.29 22.23 -13.67
C ALA A 437 6.00 22.41 -12.86
N LEU A 438 5.46 21.34 -12.24
CA LEU A 438 4.29 21.44 -11.37
C LEU A 438 4.54 22.47 -10.25
N PRO A 439 3.57 23.31 -9.92
CA PRO A 439 3.74 24.33 -8.89
C PRO A 439 3.96 23.70 -7.52
N GLU A 440 4.97 24.15 -6.81
CA GLU A 440 5.21 23.71 -5.43
C GLU A 440 4.07 24.19 -4.51
N PRO A 441 3.61 23.37 -3.54
CA PRO A 441 2.69 23.81 -2.52
C PRO A 441 3.35 24.87 -1.63
N VAL A 442 2.53 25.73 -1.01
CA VAL A 442 3.02 26.87 -0.21
C VAL A 442 3.99 26.40 0.90
N TRP A 443 3.68 25.28 1.52
CA TRP A 443 4.46 24.68 2.60
C TRP A 443 5.78 24.01 2.15
N ARG A 444 6.01 23.83 0.85
CA ARG A 444 7.24 23.21 0.32
C ARG A 444 8.52 23.90 0.83
N LYS A 445 8.45 25.18 1.04
CA LYS A 445 9.56 25.99 1.57
C LYS A 445 9.90 25.68 3.04
N GLU A 446 8.99 25.07 3.75
CA GLU A 446 9.11 24.68 5.15
C GLU A 446 9.59 23.24 5.33
N VAL A 447 9.79 22.50 4.22
CA VAL A 447 10.41 21.17 4.27
C VAL A 447 11.79 21.29 4.90
N GLY A 448 11.86 20.86 6.16
CA GLY A 448 13.07 20.94 6.97
C GLY A 448 14.00 19.77 6.72
N LYS A 449 15.23 19.94 7.20
CA LYS A 449 16.16 18.83 7.39
C LYS A 449 16.14 18.44 8.86
N VAL A 450 15.96 17.15 9.13
CA VAL A 450 16.05 16.59 10.47
C VAL A 450 17.42 15.96 10.69
N GLU A 451 17.99 16.18 11.86
CA GLU A 451 19.19 15.47 12.29
C GLU A 451 18.76 14.18 12.99
N LEU A 452 19.20 13.06 12.44
CA LEU A 452 18.97 11.75 13.06
C LEU A 452 20.08 11.46 14.05
N ASP A 453 19.70 11.09 15.27
CA ASP A 453 20.65 10.57 16.24
C ASP A 453 21.16 9.16 15.88
N ASP A 454 22.20 8.70 16.57
CA ASP A 454 22.82 7.40 16.28
C ASP A 454 21.88 6.23 16.53
N LEU A 455 20.91 6.37 17.48
CA LEU A 455 19.91 5.35 17.75
C LEU A 455 18.90 5.25 16.58
N GLN A 456 18.41 6.39 16.11
CA GLN A 456 17.49 6.48 14.96
C GLN A 456 18.15 5.93 13.68
N LYS A 457 19.40 6.35 13.42
CA LYS A 457 20.20 5.79 12.30
C LYS A 457 20.39 4.27 12.45
N GLY A 458 20.69 3.81 13.68
CA GLY A 458 20.81 2.41 14.01
C GLY A 458 19.52 1.62 13.73
N GLN A 459 18.36 2.16 14.11
CA GLN A 459 17.06 1.56 13.86
C GLN A 459 16.75 1.46 12.36
N LEU A 460 17.03 2.50 11.57
CA LEU A 460 16.81 2.52 10.13
C LEU A 460 17.76 1.55 9.41
N ARG A 461 19.03 1.47 9.84
CA ARG A 461 19.97 0.46 9.32
C ARG A 461 19.53 -0.97 9.66
N ALA A 462 18.91 -1.18 10.82
CA ALA A 462 18.41 -2.48 11.26
C ALA A 462 17.31 -3.05 10.34
N ILE A 463 16.54 -2.19 9.71
CA ILE A 463 15.52 -2.57 8.74
C ILE A 463 15.99 -2.56 7.29
N GLY A 464 17.34 -2.52 7.07
CA GLY A 464 17.95 -2.76 5.77
C GLY A 464 18.38 -1.52 4.99
N TYR A 465 18.25 -0.32 5.55
CA TYR A 465 18.58 0.91 4.84
C TYR A 465 20.06 1.35 5.05
N ALA A 466 20.77 1.66 3.94
CA ALA A 466 22.10 2.20 3.98
C ALA A 466 22.03 3.73 4.15
N ILE A 467 22.25 4.22 5.37
CA ILE A 467 22.28 5.64 5.72
C ILE A 467 23.67 5.96 6.26
N ASP A 468 24.28 7.06 5.80
CA ASP A 468 25.59 7.54 6.27
C ASP A 468 25.51 8.18 7.68
#